data_7844e6595e829bf3e34276cd2e15ecf4
#
_entry.id   7844e6595e829bf3e34276cd2e15ecf4
#
_cell.length_a   1.000
_cell.length_b   1.000
_cell.length_c   1.000
_cell.angle_alpha   90.00
_cell.angle_beta   90.00
_cell.angle_gamma   90.00
#
_symmetry.space_group_name_H-M   'P 1'
#
loop_
_entity.id
_entity.type
_entity.pdbx_description
1 polymer ?
#
loop_
_entity_poly.entity_id
_entity_poly.type
_entity_poly.pdbx_seq_one_letter_code
_entity_poly.pdbx_strand_id
1 'polypeptide(L)'
;MRKLLFILTMALAIGVLAPAGSVWASPGQDQLTGTGTLGQFGDPTAHVNAIQTAAGLRGGFTIAYPDGTFAVGSATCLFVSGNTAYVTSQITDSGGPRQQTNSWFAGSYIVIGVQDNGEPGTAGPDMLNFSPGFAADPGCGPNVSATPVFPITTGNYRVFGVG
;
A
#
# COMPACT_ATOMS: atom_id res chain seq x y z
N MET A 1 -20.94 22.86 66.21
CA MET A 1 -21.46 22.29 64.98
C MET A 1 -20.66 22.87 63.81
N ARG A 2 -19.65 22.13 63.26
CA ARG A 2 -18.80 22.59 62.20
C ARG A 2 -19.36 21.99 60.90
N LYS A 3 -19.80 22.85 59.96
CA LYS A 3 -20.20 22.44 58.60
C LYS A 3 -18.98 22.32 57.75
N LEU A 4 -18.65 21.07 57.30
CA LEU A 4 -17.66 20.81 56.28
C LEU A 4 -18.28 21.12 54.92
N LEU A 5 -17.63 22.03 54.19
CA LEU A 5 -17.94 22.36 52.81
C LEU A 5 -17.08 21.47 51.90
N PHE A 6 -17.69 20.50 51.19
CA PHE A 6 -17.01 19.71 50.16
C PHE A 6 -17.01 20.51 48.86
N ILE A 7 -15.84 20.97 48.45
CA ILE A 7 -15.62 21.53 47.09
C ILE A 7 -15.31 20.39 46.18
N LEU A 8 -16.26 20.08 45.27
CA LEU A 8 -16.09 19.08 44.18
C LEU A 8 -15.40 19.77 43.01
N THR A 9 -14.10 19.54 42.84
CA THR A 9 -13.34 19.99 41.67
C THR A 9 -13.59 19.05 40.50
N MET A 10 -14.40 19.49 39.57
CA MET A 10 -14.63 18.83 38.28
C MET A 10 -13.42 19.07 37.37
N ALA A 11 -12.57 18.06 37.20
CA ALA A 11 -11.47 18.09 36.22
C ALA A 11 -12.05 17.90 34.83
N LEU A 12 -12.07 18.97 34.03
CA LEU A 12 -12.44 18.95 32.64
C LEU A 12 -11.28 18.34 31.83
N ALA A 13 -11.40 17.06 31.47
CA ALA A 13 -10.45 16.41 30.55
C ALA A 13 -10.67 16.94 29.12
N ILE A 14 -9.85 17.91 28.72
CA ILE A 14 -9.77 18.34 27.32
C ILE A 14 -9.06 17.22 26.55
N GLY A 15 -9.84 16.38 25.88
CA GLY A 15 -9.33 15.42 24.92
C GLY A 15 -8.71 16.15 23.74
N VAL A 16 -7.39 16.22 23.68
CA VAL A 16 -6.67 16.68 22.50
C VAL A 16 -6.88 15.62 21.42
N LEU A 17 -7.78 15.90 20.48
CA LEU A 17 -7.84 15.18 19.21
C LEU A 17 -6.50 15.42 18.49
N ALA A 18 -5.59 14.45 18.58
CA ALA A 18 -4.40 14.45 17.76
C ALA A 18 -4.85 14.44 16.29
N PRO A 19 -4.37 15.37 15.44
CA PRO A 19 -4.63 15.29 14.01
C PRO A 19 -4.12 13.94 13.52
N ALA A 20 -4.88 13.31 12.62
CA ALA A 20 -4.44 12.09 11.94
C ALA A 20 -3.05 12.37 11.36
N GLY A 21 -2.02 11.86 12.04
CA GLY A 21 -0.65 12.17 11.75
C GLY A 21 -0.32 11.71 10.34
N SER A 22 0.12 12.64 9.50
CA SER A 22 0.89 12.29 8.32
C SER A 22 2.03 11.38 8.78
N VAL A 23 1.99 10.13 8.35
CA VAL A 23 3.07 9.18 8.62
C VAL A 23 4.27 9.66 7.79
N TRP A 24 5.15 10.44 8.44
CA TRP A 24 6.41 10.81 7.85
C TRP A 24 7.30 9.56 7.86
N ALA A 25 7.83 9.18 6.71
CA ALA A 25 8.86 8.16 6.66
C ALA A 25 10.03 8.61 7.54
N SER A 26 10.49 7.73 8.42
CA SER A 26 11.72 7.99 9.17
C SER A 26 12.89 8.02 8.20
N PRO A 27 13.88 8.93 8.36
CA PRO A 27 15.07 8.92 7.52
C PRO A 27 15.73 7.54 7.53
N GLY A 28 16.01 6.98 6.35
CA GLY A 28 16.61 5.65 6.22
C GLY A 28 15.63 4.50 6.04
N GLN A 29 14.40 4.75 5.62
CA GLN A 29 13.41 3.71 5.33
C GLN A 29 12.86 3.83 3.91
N ASP A 30 12.90 2.73 3.16
CA ASP A 30 12.13 2.62 1.93
C ASP A 30 10.67 2.32 2.28
N GLN A 31 9.76 3.03 1.64
CA GLN A 31 8.32 2.87 1.87
C GLN A 31 7.53 3.07 0.59
N LEU A 32 6.54 2.21 0.40
CA LEU A 32 5.41 2.40 -0.51
C LEU A 32 4.12 2.27 0.29
N THR A 33 3.23 3.25 0.17
CA THR A 33 1.89 3.17 0.74
C THR A 33 0.89 3.89 -0.14
N GLY A 34 -0.32 3.40 -0.20
CA GLY A 34 -1.40 4.05 -0.91
C GLY A 34 -2.46 3.12 -1.44
N THR A 35 -3.37 3.73 -2.17
CA THR A 35 -4.49 3.07 -2.84
C THR A 35 -4.70 3.71 -4.18
N GLY A 36 -4.95 2.90 -5.19
CA GLY A 36 -5.31 3.39 -6.52
C GLY A 36 -6.26 2.46 -7.24
N THR A 37 -7.19 3.03 -8.00
CA THR A 37 -8.06 2.28 -8.91
C THR A 37 -7.59 2.51 -10.34
N LEU A 38 -7.42 1.43 -11.09
CA LEU A 38 -7.16 1.50 -12.53
C LEU A 38 -8.48 1.67 -13.28
N GLY A 39 -8.53 2.59 -14.25
CA GLY A 39 -9.67 2.73 -15.18
C GLY A 39 -9.63 1.72 -16.33
N GLN A 40 -8.89 0.64 -16.19
CA GLN A 40 -8.64 -0.39 -17.21
C GLN A 40 -8.73 -1.76 -16.57
N PHE A 41 -8.79 -2.81 -17.39
CA PHE A 41 -8.83 -4.21 -16.93
C PHE A 41 -10.02 -4.57 -16.02
N GLY A 42 -11.07 -3.75 -16.01
CA GLY A 42 -12.26 -3.95 -15.17
C GLY A 42 -12.16 -3.30 -13.80
N ASP A 43 -11.46 -2.17 -13.74
CA ASP A 43 -11.41 -1.23 -12.61
C ASP A 43 -10.94 -1.84 -11.28
N PRO A 44 -9.82 -2.59 -11.26
CA PRO A 44 -9.30 -3.11 -10.00
C PRO A 44 -8.82 -1.96 -9.11
N THR A 45 -9.09 -2.09 -7.83
CA THR A 45 -8.52 -1.24 -6.78
C THR A 45 -7.39 -1.99 -6.08
N ALA A 46 -6.22 -1.37 -5.98
CA ALA A 46 -5.07 -1.91 -5.26
C ALA A 46 -4.73 -1.06 -4.05
N HIS A 47 -4.67 -1.70 -2.90
CA HIS A 47 -4.05 -1.17 -1.69
C HIS A 47 -2.66 -1.77 -1.55
N VAL A 48 -1.65 -0.95 -1.34
CA VAL A 48 -0.29 -1.42 -1.08
C VAL A 48 0.26 -0.69 0.14
N ASN A 49 0.88 -1.44 1.03
CA ASN A 49 1.64 -0.90 2.15
C ASN A 49 2.86 -1.79 2.38
N ALA A 50 4.04 -1.27 2.11
CA ALA A 50 5.30 -1.98 2.31
C ALA A 50 6.34 -1.01 2.88
N ILE A 51 7.00 -1.42 3.95
CA ILE A 51 7.99 -0.61 4.67
C ILE A 51 9.21 -1.49 4.95
N GLN A 52 10.35 -1.11 4.42
CA GLN A 52 11.64 -1.72 4.70
C GLN A 52 12.34 -0.93 5.81
N THR A 53 12.64 -1.60 6.91
CA THR A 53 13.37 -1.03 8.05
C THR A 53 14.60 -1.85 8.37
N ALA A 54 15.43 -1.39 9.29
CA ALA A 54 16.54 -2.19 9.83
C ALA A 54 16.07 -3.51 10.48
N ALA A 55 14.81 -3.56 10.94
CA ALA A 55 14.20 -4.76 11.53
C ALA A 55 13.60 -5.69 10.47
N GLY A 56 13.66 -5.35 9.19
CA GLY A 56 13.15 -6.11 8.07
C GLY A 56 11.97 -5.46 7.34
N LEU A 57 11.45 -6.16 6.34
CA LEU A 57 10.31 -5.76 5.55
C LEU A 57 9.00 -6.12 6.26
N ARG A 58 8.01 -5.21 6.17
CA ARG A 58 6.66 -5.41 6.68
C ARG A 58 5.64 -4.87 5.69
N GLY A 59 4.44 -5.45 5.72
CA GLY A 59 3.30 -5.00 4.93
C GLY A 59 2.87 -6.02 3.88
N GLY A 60 2.11 -5.55 2.90
CA GLY A 60 1.53 -6.39 1.87
C GLY A 60 0.62 -5.61 0.94
N PHE A 61 -0.29 -6.33 0.30
CA PHE A 61 -1.22 -5.75 -0.65
C PHE A 61 -2.61 -6.39 -0.55
N THR A 62 -3.58 -5.67 -1.07
CA THR A 62 -4.90 -6.19 -1.45
C THR A 62 -5.25 -5.64 -2.82
N ILE A 63 -5.62 -6.51 -3.76
CA ILE A 63 -6.22 -6.14 -5.05
C ILE A 63 -7.64 -6.67 -5.06
N ALA A 64 -8.60 -5.85 -5.44
CA ALA A 64 -10.00 -6.22 -5.56
C ALA A 64 -10.60 -5.68 -6.85
N TYR A 65 -11.35 -6.53 -7.54
CA TYR A 65 -12.13 -6.20 -8.73
C TYR A 65 -13.62 -6.08 -8.37
N PRO A 66 -14.39 -5.27 -9.11
CA PRO A 66 -15.85 -5.19 -8.92
C PRO A 66 -16.59 -6.52 -9.15
N ASP A 67 -16.01 -7.44 -9.91
CA ASP A 67 -16.59 -8.77 -10.18
C ASP A 67 -16.39 -9.78 -9.04
N GLY A 68 -15.80 -9.36 -7.92
CA GLY A 68 -15.49 -10.20 -6.77
C GLY A 68 -14.17 -10.96 -6.86
N THR A 69 -13.38 -10.75 -7.91
CA THR A 69 -11.99 -11.27 -7.95
C THR A 69 -11.14 -10.49 -6.97
N PHE A 70 -10.31 -11.18 -6.20
CA PHE A 70 -9.40 -10.55 -5.26
C PHE A 70 -8.10 -11.34 -5.11
N ALA A 71 -7.07 -10.65 -4.62
CA ALA A 71 -5.85 -11.24 -4.10
C ALA A 71 -5.32 -10.42 -2.93
N VAL A 72 -4.83 -11.11 -1.91
CA VAL A 72 -4.22 -10.53 -0.72
C VAL A 72 -2.88 -11.21 -0.48
N GLY A 73 -1.88 -10.48 -0.05
CA GLY A 73 -0.57 -11.06 0.20
C GLY A 73 0.34 -10.26 1.10
N SER A 74 1.43 -10.88 1.48
CA SER A 74 2.48 -10.31 2.31
C SER A 74 3.68 -9.93 1.47
N ALA A 75 4.22 -8.73 1.68
CA ALA A 75 5.42 -8.27 0.99
C ALA A 75 6.63 -9.14 1.35
N THR A 76 7.36 -9.60 0.33
CA THR A 76 8.61 -10.36 0.46
C THR A 76 9.82 -9.54 0.02
N CYS A 77 9.60 -8.52 -0.81
CA CYS A 77 10.64 -7.60 -1.24
C CYS A 77 10.06 -6.22 -1.55
N LEU A 78 10.83 -5.17 -1.23
CA LEU A 78 10.56 -3.78 -1.62
C LEU A 78 11.83 -3.19 -2.25
N PHE A 79 11.69 -2.63 -3.44
CA PHE A 79 12.74 -1.88 -4.12
C PHE A 79 12.21 -0.49 -4.47
N VAL A 80 12.93 0.55 -4.08
CA VAL A 80 12.59 1.95 -4.36
C VAL A 80 13.71 2.61 -5.16
N SER A 81 13.36 3.35 -6.18
CA SER A 81 14.29 4.16 -6.99
C SER A 81 13.59 5.46 -7.40
N GLY A 82 14.03 6.57 -6.83
CA GLY A 82 13.38 7.87 -7.02
C GLY A 82 11.92 7.83 -6.55
N ASN A 83 11.00 8.16 -7.44
CA ASN A 83 9.55 8.14 -7.19
C ASN A 83 8.87 6.81 -7.59
N THR A 84 9.64 5.78 -7.87
CA THR A 84 9.11 4.48 -8.32
C THR A 84 9.45 3.40 -7.31
N ALA A 85 8.48 2.56 -7.01
CA ALA A 85 8.63 1.42 -6.13
C ALA A 85 8.11 0.13 -6.77
N TYR A 86 8.77 -0.98 -6.45
CA TYR A 86 8.34 -2.34 -6.81
C TYR A 86 8.23 -3.16 -5.53
N VAL A 87 7.07 -3.78 -5.35
CA VAL A 87 6.81 -4.70 -4.24
C VAL A 87 6.56 -6.09 -4.80
N THR A 88 7.41 -7.04 -4.43
CA THR A 88 7.10 -8.46 -4.61
C THR A 88 6.38 -8.95 -3.36
N SER A 89 5.31 -9.70 -3.55
CA SER A 89 4.50 -10.20 -2.45
C SER A 89 4.08 -11.63 -2.71
N GLN A 90 4.08 -12.45 -1.67
CA GLN A 90 3.49 -13.78 -1.73
C GLN A 90 1.99 -13.68 -1.47
N ILE A 91 1.19 -14.25 -2.37
CA ILE A 91 -0.26 -14.30 -2.22
C ILE A 91 -0.61 -15.27 -1.10
N THR A 92 -1.36 -14.79 -0.11
CA THR A 92 -1.82 -15.59 1.03
C THR A 92 -3.26 -16.03 0.86
N ASP A 93 -4.07 -15.26 0.12
CA ASP A 93 -5.45 -15.58 -0.19
C ASP A 93 -5.87 -14.95 -1.52
N SER A 94 -6.75 -15.61 -2.26
CA SER A 94 -7.26 -15.14 -3.54
C SER A 94 -8.51 -15.89 -3.96
N GLY A 95 -9.33 -15.26 -4.82
CA GLY A 95 -10.55 -15.85 -5.32
C GLY A 95 -11.17 -15.06 -6.45
N GLY A 96 -12.30 -15.56 -6.94
CA GLY A 96 -13.14 -14.94 -7.95
C GLY A 96 -12.85 -15.37 -9.38
N PRO A 97 -13.64 -14.86 -10.35
CA PRO A 97 -13.65 -15.36 -11.74
C PRO A 97 -12.31 -15.24 -12.49
N ARG A 98 -11.48 -14.24 -12.14
CA ARG A 98 -10.21 -13.98 -12.84
C ARG A 98 -9.01 -14.65 -12.19
N GLN A 99 -9.19 -15.40 -11.11
CA GLN A 99 -8.10 -16.02 -10.37
C GLN A 99 -7.21 -16.88 -11.26
N GLN A 100 -7.81 -17.75 -12.08
CA GLN A 100 -7.06 -18.61 -13.01
C GLN A 100 -6.37 -17.82 -14.13
N THR A 101 -7.08 -16.86 -14.75
CA THR A 101 -6.52 -16.04 -15.82
C THR A 101 -5.32 -15.23 -15.36
N ASN A 102 -5.38 -14.73 -14.12
CA ASN A 102 -4.29 -13.96 -13.53
C ASN A 102 -3.21 -14.84 -12.89
N SER A 103 -3.43 -16.16 -12.81
CA SER A 103 -2.54 -17.10 -12.10
C SER A 103 -2.32 -16.71 -10.62
N TRP A 104 -3.35 -16.15 -9.99
CA TRP A 104 -3.28 -15.70 -8.59
C TRP A 104 -3.77 -16.81 -7.66
N PHE A 105 -2.83 -17.59 -7.17
CA PHE A 105 -3.09 -18.68 -6.24
C PHE A 105 -2.36 -18.45 -4.92
N ALA A 106 -2.92 -18.89 -3.83
CA ALA A 106 -2.22 -18.88 -2.54
C ALA A 106 -0.88 -19.61 -2.67
N GLY A 107 0.19 -18.98 -2.21
CA GLY A 107 1.56 -19.45 -2.35
C GLY A 107 2.29 -18.95 -3.60
N SER A 108 1.60 -18.45 -4.64
CA SER A 108 2.24 -17.78 -5.77
C SER A 108 2.67 -16.35 -5.40
N TYR A 109 3.44 -15.72 -6.29
CA TYR A 109 3.97 -14.38 -6.07
C TYR A 109 3.39 -13.40 -7.10
N ILE A 110 3.28 -12.15 -6.71
CA ILE A 110 2.89 -11.03 -7.58
C ILE A 110 3.88 -9.89 -7.39
N VAL A 111 4.15 -9.17 -8.46
CA VAL A 111 4.90 -7.91 -8.41
C VAL A 111 3.95 -6.76 -8.69
N ILE A 112 4.03 -5.73 -7.87
CA ILE A 112 3.27 -4.50 -8.01
C ILE A 112 4.27 -3.37 -8.20
N GLY A 113 4.18 -2.66 -9.33
CA GLY A 113 4.96 -1.47 -9.63
C GLY A 113 4.10 -0.22 -9.46
N VAL A 114 4.64 0.77 -8.77
CA VAL A 114 3.98 2.06 -8.54
C VAL A 114 4.95 3.18 -8.85
N GLN A 115 4.46 4.22 -9.53
CA GLN A 115 5.16 5.50 -9.68
C GLN A 115 4.30 6.58 -9.04
N ASP A 116 4.86 7.25 -8.05
CA ASP A 116 4.28 8.41 -7.36
C ASP A 116 4.64 9.67 -8.15
N ASN A 117 3.66 10.30 -8.75
CA ASN A 117 3.84 11.56 -9.50
C ASN A 117 3.50 12.80 -8.66
N GLY A 118 3.31 12.62 -7.35
CA GLY A 118 3.03 13.69 -6.40
C GLY A 118 1.54 13.86 -6.08
N GLU A 119 1.21 14.98 -5.47
CA GLU A 119 -0.17 15.20 -5.02
C GLU A 119 -1.15 15.32 -6.19
N PRO A 120 -2.34 14.71 -6.07
CA PRO A 120 -3.37 14.76 -7.09
C PRO A 120 -3.69 16.20 -7.53
N GLY A 121 -3.72 16.42 -8.85
CA GLY A 121 -4.05 17.73 -9.44
C GLY A 121 -2.86 18.69 -9.61
N THR A 122 -1.66 18.35 -9.16
CA THR A 122 -0.46 19.18 -9.31
C THR A 122 0.54 18.62 -10.32
N ALA A 123 0.64 17.28 -10.46
CA ALA A 123 1.65 16.60 -11.30
C ALA A 123 0.95 15.51 -12.06
N GLY A 124 0.26 15.10 -12.63
CA GLY A 124 -0.37 13.94 -13.29
C GLY A 124 -0.78 12.85 -12.31
N PRO A 125 -1.54 11.88 -12.77
CA PRO A 125 -1.92 10.74 -11.95
C PRO A 125 -0.71 9.86 -11.63
N ASP A 126 -0.75 9.23 -10.48
CA ASP A 126 0.17 8.14 -10.20
C ASP A 126 -0.03 6.99 -11.19
N MET A 127 1.01 6.19 -11.36
CA MET A 127 0.98 5.06 -12.27
C MET A 127 1.06 3.77 -11.47
N LEU A 128 0.33 2.77 -11.92
CA LEU A 128 0.26 1.45 -11.31
C LEU A 128 0.37 0.36 -12.37
N ASN A 129 0.98 -0.74 -12.02
CA ASN A 129 0.87 -2.00 -12.74
C ASN A 129 1.06 -3.18 -11.77
N PHE A 130 0.54 -4.33 -12.12
CA PHE A 130 0.79 -5.57 -11.41
C PHE A 130 0.91 -6.73 -12.39
N SER A 131 1.78 -7.68 -12.04
CA SER A 131 2.05 -8.84 -12.88
C SER A 131 0.96 -9.90 -12.74
N PRO A 132 0.89 -10.85 -13.69
CA PRO A 132 0.34 -12.17 -13.40
C PRO A 132 1.06 -12.84 -12.23
N GLY A 133 0.47 -13.89 -11.68
CA GLY A 133 1.10 -14.68 -10.63
C GLY A 133 2.31 -15.48 -11.12
N PHE A 134 3.36 -15.54 -10.30
CA PHE A 134 4.55 -16.37 -10.51
C PHE A 134 4.53 -17.56 -9.55
N ALA A 135 4.92 -18.74 -10.03
CA ALA A 135 5.01 -19.94 -9.19
C ALA A 135 6.17 -19.89 -8.20
N ALA A 136 7.21 -19.10 -8.47
CA ALA A 136 8.37 -18.89 -7.62
C ALA A 136 8.60 -17.39 -7.42
N ASP A 137 9.32 -17.02 -6.35
CA ASP A 137 9.69 -15.65 -6.08
C ASP A 137 10.53 -15.08 -7.24
N PRO A 138 10.04 -14.05 -7.98
CA PRO A 138 10.77 -13.48 -9.10
C PRO A 138 11.88 -12.50 -8.64
N GLY A 139 12.06 -12.30 -7.35
CA GLY A 139 12.96 -11.30 -6.81
C GLY A 139 12.37 -9.90 -6.80
N CYS A 140 13.22 -8.90 -6.73
CA CYS A 140 12.86 -7.51 -6.53
C CYS A 140 13.51 -6.59 -7.56
N GLY A 141 12.79 -5.55 -7.94
CA GLY A 141 13.34 -4.47 -8.76
C GLY A 141 12.74 -4.34 -10.16
N PRO A 142 13.28 -3.45 -10.98
CA PRO A 142 12.67 -3.03 -12.25
C PRO A 142 12.70 -4.10 -13.36
N ASN A 143 13.42 -5.18 -13.16
CA ASN A 143 13.54 -6.27 -14.15
C ASN A 143 12.36 -7.26 -14.13
N VAL A 144 11.43 -7.08 -13.21
CA VAL A 144 10.22 -7.89 -13.10
C VAL A 144 9.04 -7.19 -13.78
N SER A 145 8.22 -7.91 -14.48
CA SER A 145 7.18 -7.48 -15.44
C SER A 145 6.03 -6.64 -14.87
N ALA A 146 6.32 -5.61 -14.06
CA ALA A 146 5.33 -4.73 -13.45
C ALA A 146 5.71 -3.24 -13.57
N THR A 147 6.34 -2.83 -14.67
CA THR A 147 6.62 -1.41 -14.92
C THR A 147 5.34 -0.60 -14.80
N PRO A 148 5.28 0.44 -13.94
CA PRO A 148 4.08 1.24 -13.74
C PRO A 148 3.80 2.09 -14.98
N VAL A 149 2.79 1.71 -15.75
CA VAL A 149 2.47 2.35 -17.05
C VAL A 149 1.00 2.73 -17.17
N PHE A 150 0.17 2.35 -16.21
CA PHE A 150 -1.27 2.62 -16.26
C PHE A 150 -1.64 3.69 -15.24
N PRO A 151 -2.24 4.81 -15.68
CA PRO A 151 -2.67 5.84 -14.76
C PRO A 151 -3.80 5.33 -13.86
N ILE A 152 -3.73 5.65 -12.58
CA ILE A 152 -4.86 5.47 -11.68
C ILE A 152 -5.90 6.55 -11.94
N THR A 153 -7.17 6.19 -11.80
CA THR A 153 -8.30 7.13 -11.96
C THR A 153 -8.72 7.77 -10.66
N THR A 154 -8.49 7.07 -9.56
CA THR A 154 -8.76 7.57 -8.19
C THR A 154 -7.72 7.05 -7.23
N GLY A 155 -7.51 7.78 -6.14
CA GLY A 155 -6.55 7.40 -5.10
C GLY A 155 -5.24 8.15 -5.19
N ASN A 156 -4.27 7.71 -4.43
CA ASN A 156 -2.91 8.25 -4.39
C ASN A 156 -1.95 7.23 -3.78
N TYR A 157 -0.73 7.23 -4.27
CA TYR A 157 0.38 6.50 -3.67
C TYR A 157 1.44 7.46 -3.17
N ARG A 158 2.23 7.00 -2.21
CA ARG A 158 3.42 7.70 -1.72
C ARG A 158 4.58 6.74 -1.71
N VAL A 159 5.65 7.17 -2.36
CA VAL A 159 6.91 6.45 -2.43
C VAL A 159 7.98 7.26 -1.72
N PHE A 160 8.63 6.65 -0.75
CA PHE A 160 9.76 7.24 -0.04
C PHE A 160 10.94 6.27 -0.13
N GLY A 161 12.10 6.77 -0.53
CA GLY A 161 13.33 6.00 -0.63
C GLY A 161 14.50 6.72 0.01
N VAL A 162 15.44 5.94 0.55
CA VAL A 162 16.78 6.42 0.90
C VAL A 162 17.60 6.37 -0.38
N GLY A 163 17.79 7.56 -0.98
CA GLY A 163 18.68 7.71 -2.14
C GLY A 163 20.16 7.47 -1.82
#